data_0aad8202abe9a12f638c4cded4db559e
#
_entry.id   0aad8202abe9a12f638c4cded4db559e
#
_cell.length_a   1.000
_cell.length_b   1.000
_cell.length_c   1.000
_cell.angle_alpha   90.00
_cell.angle_beta   90.00
_cell.angle_gamma   90.00
#
_symmetry.space_group_name_H-M   'P 1'
#
loop_
_entity.id
_entity.type
_entity.pdbx_description
1 polymer ?
#
loop_
_entity_poly.entity_id
_entity_poly.type
_entity_poly.pdbx_seq_one_letter_code
_entity_poly.pdbx_strand_id
1 'polypeptide(L)' 'MCLSIAYRNQVDDDHVLMKNVASVTYLKDHIVLTDLMERELTIEGSLEKANFLDNYLIIRTKEPK' A
#
# COMPACT_ATOMS: atom_id res chain seq x y z
N MET A 1 4.82 -11.01 13.55
CA MET A 1 4.27 -10.53 12.29
C MET A 1 4.80 -9.16 11.95
N CYS A 2 5.30 -8.98 10.75
CA CYS A 2 5.81 -7.69 10.32
C CYS A 2 4.70 -6.92 9.60
N LEU A 3 4.50 -5.69 10.02
CA LEU A 3 3.52 -4.81 9.40
C LEU A 3 4.23 -3.87 8.44
N SER A 4 3.62 -3.59 7.32
CA SER A 4 4.23 -2.82 6.26
C SER A 4 3.65 -1.43 6.15
N ILE A 5 4.39 -0.55 5.48
CA ILE A 5 3.91 0.79 5.15
C ILE A 5 3.68 0.81 3.64
N ALA A 6 2.51 1.28 3.24
CA ALA A 6 2.18 1.40 1.83
C ALA A 6 2.40 2.82 1.36
N TYR A 7 3.11 2.97 0.24
CA TYR A 7 3.42 4.27 -0.36
C TYR A 7 2.78 4.38 -1.73
N ARG A 8 2.47 5.62 -2.11
CA ARG A 8 1.97 5.93 -3.44
C ARG A 8 3.14 6.36 -4.31
N ASN A 9 3.44 5.58 -5.33
CA ASN A 9 4.43 5.85 -6.37
C ASN A 9 5.88 5.92 -5.93
N GLN A 10 6.19 6.39 -4.74
CA GLN A 10 7.56 6.45 -4.26
C GLN A 10 7.62 6.39 -2.74
N VAL A 11 8.75 5.93 -2.23
CA VAL A 11 8.97 5.81 -0.78
C VAL A 11 9.36 7.19 -0.24
N ASP A 12 8.39 7.82 0.41
CA ASP A 12 8.53 9.21 0.85
C ASP A 12 7.46 9.46 1.92
N ASP A 13 7.80 10.26 2.93
CA ASP A 13 6.86 10.56 4.00
C ASP A 13 5.59 11.25 3.49
N ASP A 14 5.71 11.98 2.38
CA ASP A 14 4.56 12.68 1.80
C ASP A 14 3.68 11.76 0.98
N HIS A 15 4.12 10.52 0.75
CA HIS A 15 3.42 9.59 -0.12
C HIS A 15 2.92 8.36 0.62
N VAL A 16 2.81 8.43 1.95
CA VAL A 16 2.30 7.32 2.74
C VAL A 16 0.80 7.19 2.54
N LEU A 17 0.36 6.01 2.12
CA LEU A 17 -1.06 5.71 1.97
C LEU A 17 -1.62 5.12 3.25
N MET A 18 -0.89 4.18 3.84
CA MET A 18 -1.35 3.50 5.04
C MET A 18 -0.17 2.91 5.78
N LYS A 19 -0.20 3.01 7.10
CA LYS A 19 0.78 2.35 7.96
C LYS A 19 0.17 1.12 8.59
N ASN A 20 1.01 0.23 9.07
CA ASN A 20 0.60 -1.00 9.74
C ASN A 20 -0.31 -1.85 8.86
N VAL A 21 0.07 -1.97 7.58
CA VAL A 21 -0.69 -2.77 6.63
C VAL A 21 -0.57 -4.24 6.99
N ALA A 22 -1.70 -4.88 7.26
CA ALA A 22 -1.74 -6.28 7.64
C ALA A 22 -2.07 -7.18 6.44
N SER A 23 -2.82 -6.69 5.47
CA SER A 23 -3.13 -7.48 4.29
C SER A 23 -3.36 -6.59 3.08
N VAL A 24 -3.17 -7.19 1.91
CA VAL A 24 -3.37 -6.54 0.62
C VAL A 24 -4.24 -7.48 -0.21
N THR A 25 -5.34 -6.95 -0.71
CA THR A 25 -6.25 -7.72 -1.56
C THR A 25 -6.24 -7.11 -2.96
N TYR A 26 -6.05 -7.97 -3.96
CA TYR A 26 -6.03 -7.53 -5.35
C TYR A 26 -7.39 -7.71 -5.97
N LEU A 27 -7.91 -6.64 -6.53
CA LEU A 27 -9.10 -6.67 -7.37
C LEU A 27 -8.66 -6.29 -8.77
N LYS A 28 -9.57 -6.36 -9.73
CA LYS A 28 -9.19 -6.19 -11.12
C LYS A 28 -8.44 -4.88 -11.38
N ASP A 29 -8.96 -3.77 -10.87
CA ASP A 29 -8.37 -2.45 -11.10
C ASP A 29 -8.05 -1.73 -9.81
N HIS A 30 -8.15 -2.43 -8.69
CA HIS A 30 -8.03 -1.81 -7.38
C HIS A 30 -7.19 -2.66 -6.47
N ILE A 31 -6.66 -2.02 -5.45
CA ILE A 31 -5.98 -2.71 -4.36
C ILE A 31 -6.66 -2.25 -3.08
N VAL A 32 -7.01 -3.21 -2.23
CA VAL A 32 -7.58 -2.91 -0.92
C VAL A 32 -6.53 -3.21 0.12
N LEU A 33 -6.14 -2.18 0.85
CA LEU A 33 -5.19 -2.32 1.96
C LEU A 33 -5.98 -2.38 3.26
N THR A 34 -5.62 -3.33 4.11
CA THR A 34 -6.25 -3.46 5.43
C THR A 34 -5.17 -3.33 6.48
N ASP A 35 -5.38 -2.47 7.45
CA ASP A 35 -4.40 -2.26 8.51
C ASP A 35 -4.67 -3.15 9.71
N LEU A 36 -3.83 -3.01 10.73
CA LEU A 36 -3.92 -3.82 11.94
C LEU A 36 -5.25 -3.62 12.66
N MET A 37 -5.85 -2.47 12.53
CA MET A 37 -7.14 -2.16 13.17
C MET A 37 -8.34 -2.50 12.27
N GLU A 38 -8.09 -3.23 11.18
CA GLU A 38 -9.11 -3.66 10.23
C GLU A 38 -9.75 -2.51 9.46
N ARG A 39 -9.05 -1.39 9.35
CA ARG A 39 -9.50 -0.29 8.51
C ARG A 39 -9.06 -0.58 7.09
N GLU A 40 -9.89 -0.25 6.13
CA GLU A 40 -9.63 -0.55 4.72
C GLU A 40 -9.49 0.72 3.91
N LEU A 41 -8.58 0.67 2.94
CA LEU A 41 -8.38 1.75 2.00
C LEU A 41 -8.33 1.13 0.60
N THR A 42 -9.24 1.57 -0.27
CA THR A 42 -9.30 1.08 -1.64
C THR A 42 -8.60 2.09 -2.55
N ILE A 43 -7.67 1.61 -3.36
CA ILE A 43 -6.86 2.46 -4.21
C ILE A 43 -6.92 1.97 -5.64
N GLU A 44 -7.20 2.87 -6.57
CA GLU A 44 -7.11 2.53 -8.00
C GLU A 44 -5.66 2.54 -8.41
N GLY A 45 -5.17 1.39 -8.83
CA GLY A 45 -3.78 1.27 -9.23
C GLY A 45 -3.33 -0.17 -9.20
N SER A 46 -2.02 -0.35 -9.19
CA SER A 46 -1.44 -1.68 -9.16
C SER A 46 -0.24 -1.69 -8.22
N LEU A 47 0.08 -2.88 -7.72
CA LEU A 47 1.25 -3.04 -6.88
C LEU A 47 2.49 -2.95 -7.76
N GLU A 48 3.38 -2.03 -7.45
CA GLU A 48 4.63 -1.91 -8.17
C GLU A 48 5.73 -2.74 -7.51
N LYS A 49 5.77 -2.72 -6.18
CA LYS A 49 6.83 -3.41 -5.46
C LYS A 49 6.37 -3.73 -4.05
N ALA A 50 6.76 -4.91 -3.58
CA ALA A 50 6.59 -5.29 -2.17
C ALA A 50 7.95 -5.71 -1.65
N ASN A 51 8.40 -5.10 -0.56
CA ASN A 51 9.69 -5.41 0.05
C ASN A 51 9.43 -5.92 1.46
N PHE A 52 9.61 -7.22 1.66
CA PHE A 52 9.32 -7.83 2.95
C PHE A 52 10.51 -7.80 3.90
N LEU A 53 11.68 -7.43 3.41
CA LEU A 53 12.82 -7.20 4.29
C LEU A 53 12.70 -5.88 5.02
N ASP A 54 12.28 -4.85 4.28
CA ASP A 54 12.14 -3.51 4.82
C ASP A 54 10.70 -3.17 5.14
N ASN A 55 9.79 -4.09 4.86
CA ASN A 55 8.37 -3.99 5.20
C ASN A 55 7.68 -2.77 4.60
N TYR A 56 7.77 -2.64 3.30
CA TYR A 56 7.03 -1.59 2.60
C TYR A 56 6.47 -2.09 1.28
N LEU A 57 5.46 -1.36 0.80
CA LEU A 57 4.81 -1.62 -0.48
C LEU A 57 4.78 -0.31 -1.25
N ILE A 58 4.91 -0.40 -2.56
CA ILE A 58 4.73 0.77 -3.43
C ILE A 58 3.58 0.45 -4.36
N ILE A 59 2.58 1.31 -4.36
CA ILE A 59 1.42 1.18 -5.22
C ILE A 59 1.49 2.28 -6.27
N ARG A 60 1.49 1.88 -7.53
CA ARG A 60 1.51 2.81 -8.65
C ARG A 60 0.09 3.25 -8.95
N THR A 61 -0.14 4.54 -8.89
CA THR A 61 -1.43 5.11 -9.25
C THR A 61 -1.25 6.04 -10.43
N LYS A 62 -2.36 6.36 -11.08
CA LYS A 62 -2.32 7.28 -12.22
C LYS A 62 -2.22 8.72 -11.79
N GLU A 63 -2.50 9.01 -10.54
CA GLU A 63 -2.44 10.37 -10.03
C GLU A 63 -1.00 10.79 -9.81
N PRO A 64 -0.67 12.05 -10.08
CA PRO A 64 0.70 12.52 -9.98
C PRO A 64 1.25 12.58 -8.57
N LYS A 65 0.45 12.38 -7.59
CA LYS A 65 0.94 12.39 -6.21
C LYS A 65 0.73 11.07 -5.54
#